data_5bb43620cacce8d8ae042123443e1413
#
_entry.id   5bb43620cacce8d8ae042123443e1413
#
_cell.length_a   1.000
_cell.length_b   1.000
_cell.length_c   1.000
_cell.angle_alpha   90.00
_cell.angle_beta   90.00
_cell.angle_gamma   90.00
#
_symmetry.space_group_name_H-M   'P 1'
#
loop_
_entity.id
_entity.type
_entity.pdbx_description
1 polymer ?
#
loop_
_entity_poly.entity_id
_entity_poly.type
_entity_poly.pdbx_seq_one_letter_code
_entity_poly.pdbx_strand_id
1 'polypeptide(L)'
;MFQGIKNTGAALSQMNQAKQTQDKLQKMLQGIQVSGVSKNGKVTVTVTGEQKIVDVKIDPSLVKFVYDNFMNSDDLNTIAKGQKIFSDNIMEASNDAIGKVQIEMVKKMQENGGIGELMNMFKGMQS
;
A
#
# COMPACT_ATOMS: atom_id res chain seq x y z
N MET A 1 -25.41 36.49 -18.16
CA MET A 1 -24.15 36.28 -18.88
C MET A 1 -22.92 36.52 -18.04
N PHE A 2 -22.81 37.65 -17.37
CA PHE A 2 -21.67 37.92 -16.49
C PHE A 2 -21.61 37.03 -15.23
N GLN A 3 -22.75 36.61 -14.71
CA GLN A 3 -22.81 35.71 -13.57
C GLN A 3 -22.28 34.30 -13.90
N GLY A 4 -22.49 33.85 -15.14
CA GLY A 4 -21.98 32.56 -15.60
C GLY A 4 -20.45 32.54 -15.68
N ILE A 5 -19.83 33.65 -16.11
CA ILE A 5 -18.37 33.75 -16.20
C ILE A 5 -17.72 33.75 -14.79
N LYS A 6 -18.33 34.46 -13.82
CA LYS A 6 -17.86 34.46 -12.43
C LYS A 6 -17.94 33.07 -11.80
N ASN A 7 -19.04 32.35 -12.04
CA ASN A 7 -19.22 31.02 -11.53
C ASN A 7 -18.20 30.03 -12.14
N THR A 8 -17.88 30.20 -13.41
CA THR A 8 -16.87 29.37 -14.10
C THR A 8 -15.48 29.59 -13.50
N GLY A 9 -15.11 30.84 -13.19
CA GLY A 9 -13.83 31.15 -12.55
C GLY A 9 -13.73 30.59 -11.15
N ALA A 10 -14.81 30.68 -10.36
CA ALA A 10 -14.86 30.10 -9.01
C ALA A 10 -14.76 28.56 -9.06
N ALA A 11 -15.45 27.93 -10.00
CA ALA A 11 -15.40 26.48 -10.19
C ALA A 11 -13.99 26.00 -10.57
N LEU A 12 -13.31 26.70 -11.46
CA LEU A 12 -11.93 26.39 -11.85
C LEU A 12 -10.97 26.54 -10.67
N SER A 13 -11.13 27.57 -9.85
CA SER A 13 -10.31 27.79 -8.65
C SER A 13 -10.49 26.65 -7.65
N GLN A 14 -11.73 26.20 -7.43
CA GLN A 14 -12.03 25.07 -6.54
C GLN A 14 -11.46 23.76 -7.08
N MET A 15 -11.54 23.54 -8.38
CA MET A 15 -10.95 22.35 -9.01
C MET A 15 -9.43 22.34 -8.87
N ASN A 16 -8.77 23.48 -9.02
CA ASN A 16 -7.32 23.58 -8.84
C ASN A 16 -6.91 23.29 -7.39
N GLN A 17 -7.67 23.79 -6.41
CA GLN A 17 -7.43 23.52 -4.99
C GLN A 17 -7.62 22.03 -4.67
N ALA A 18 -8.68 21.43 -5.19
CA ALA A 18 -8.94 20.00 -5.00
C ALA A 18 -7.80 19.14 -5.60
N LYS A 19 -7.34 19.52 -6.79
CA LYS A 19 -6.22 18.83 -7.46
C LYS A 19 -4.93 18.94 -6.66
N GLN A 20 -4.62 20.14 -6.14
CA GLN A 20 -3.44 20.33 -5.29
C GLN A 20 -3.51 19.49 -4.01
N THR A 21 -4.68 19.40 -3.41
CA THR A 21 -4.91 18.59 -2.19
C THR A 21 -4.72 17.11 -2.50
N GLN A 22 -5.25 16.63 -3.63
CA GLN A 22 -5.04 15.25 -4.08
C GLN A 22 -3.56 14.95 -4.31
N ASP A 23 -2.84 15.87 -4.96
CA ASP A 23 -1.42 15.71 -5.25
C ASP A 23 -0.61 15.63 -3.94
N LYS A 24 -0.92 16.46 -2.96
CA LYS A 24 -0.28 16.44 -1.64
C LYS A 24 -0.55 15.12 -0.92
N LEU A 25 -1.79 14.66 -0.94
CA LEU A 25 -2.19 13.40 -0.32
C LEU A 25 -1.47 12.23 -0.99
N GLN A 26 -1.44 12.20 -2.32
CA GLN A 26 -0.73 11.18 -3.09
C GLN A 26 0.76 11.14 -2.73
N LYS A 27 1.42 12.29 -2.68
CA LYS A 27 2.83 12.37 -2.32
C LYS A 27 3.09 11.86 -0.90
N MET A 28 2.19 12.21 0.04
CA MET A 28 2.28 11.73 1.41
C MET A 28 2.15 10.21 1.46
N LEU A 29 1.18 9.64 0.74
CA LEU A 29 0.95 8.19 0.71
C LEU A 29 2.11 7.45 0.02
N GLN A 30 2.66 8.01 -1.07
CA GLN A 30 3.82 7.43 -1.75
C GLN A 30 5.06 7.43 -0.87
N GLY A 31 5.20 8.41 0.02
CA GLY A 31 6.31 8.51 0.95
C GLY A 31 6.25 7.49 2.09
N ILE A 32 5.08 6.87 2.31
CA ILE A 32 4.93 5.83 3.32
C ILE A 32 5.33 4.49 2.70
N GLN A 33 6.32 3.84 3.28
CA GLN A 33 6.70 2.47 2.91
C GLN A 33 6.84 1.65 4.18
N VAL A 34 6.18 0.52 4.23
CA VAL A 34 6.29 -0.42 5.35
C VAL A 34 6.50 -1.82 4.83
N SER A 35 7.20 -2.62 5.61
CA SER A 35 7.46 -4.02 5.28
C SER A 35 6.74 -4.92 6.26
N GLY A 36 6.06 -5.92 5.72
CA GLY A 36 5.47 -7.01 6.48
C GLY A 36 6.28 -8.27 6.29
N VAL A 37 6.20 -9.16 7.25
CA VAL A 37 6.99 -10.39 7.27
C VAL A 37 6.06 -11.56 7.50
N SER A 38 6.33 -12.70 6.83
CA SER A 38 5.62 -13.94 7.09
C SER A 38 5.93 -14.45 8.50
N LYS A 39 5.08 -15.34 9.01
CA LYS A 39 5.22 -15.87 10.38
C LYS A 39 6.57 -16.54 10.62
N ASN A 40 7.11 -17.20 9.59
CA ASN A 40 8.43 -17.83 9.69
C ASN A 40 9.60 -16.87 9.42
N GLY A 41 9.32 -15.59 9.09
CA GLY A 41 10.34 -14.59 8.82
C GLY A 41 11.04 -14.74 7.46
N LYS A 42 10.58 -15.62 6.60
CA LYS A 42 11.29 -15.95 5.36
C LYS A 42 10.85 -15.14 4.15
N VAL A 43 9.68 -14.49 4.21
CA VAL A 43 9.18 -13.65 3.13
C VAL A 43 8.90 -12.27 3.69
N THR A 44 9.39 -11.24 3.00
CA THR A 44 9.16 -9.84 3.35
C THR A 44 8.50 -9.15 2.16
N VAL A 45 7.39 -8.47 2.42
CA VAL A 45 6.66 -7.70 1.40
C VAL A 45 6.66 -6.24 1.83
N THR A 46 7.01 -5.35 0.91
CA THR A 46 7.00 -3.90 1.14
C THR A 46 5.84 -3.27 0.37
N VAL A 47 5.03 -2.47 1.07
CA VAL A 47 3.87 -1.78 0.50
C VAL A 47 3.97 -0.29 0.76
N THR A 48 3.30 0.51 -0.08
CA THR A 48 3.18 1.95 0.09
C THR A 48 1.86 2.31 0.76
N GLY A 49 1.73 3.59 1.16
CA GLY A 49 0.46 4.11 1.69
C GLY A 49 -0.69 4.04 0.70
N GLU A 50 -0.40 3.94 -0.60
CA GLU A 50 -1.41 3.69 -1.63
C GLU A 50 -1.82 2.22 -1.71
N GLN A 51 -1.28 1.38 -0.83
CA GLN A 51 -1.51 -0.07 -0.77
C GLN A 51 -1.00 -0.79 -2.02
N LYS A 52 0.07 -0.28 -2.61
CA LYS A 52 0.76 -0.94 -3.72
C LYS A 52 1.95 -1.73 -3.19
N ILE A 53 2.08 -2.96 -3.66
CA ILE A 53 3.25 -3.80 -3.37
C ILE A 53 4.38 -3.31 -4.28
N VAL A 54 5.51 -2.92 -3.68
CA VAL A 54 6.67 -2.41 -4.42
C VAL A 54 7.88 -3.34 -4.35
N ASP A 55 7.87 -4.30 -3.43
CA ASP A 55 8.96 -5.27 -3.31
C ASP A 55 8.47 -6.54 -2.62
N VAL A 56 9.00 -7.67 -3.06
CA VAL A 56 8.78 -8.98 -2.44
C VAL A 56 10.15 -9.66 -2.35
N LYS A 57 10.59 -9.96 -1.14
CA LYS A 57 11.86 -10.67 -0.90
C LYS A 57 11.57 -12.03 -0.29
N ILE A 58 12.15 -13.06 -0.88
CA ILE A 58 12.04 -14.43 -0.40
C ILE A 58 13.44 -14.86 0.03
N ASP A 59 13.56 -15.32 1.28
CA ASP A 59 14.84 -15.80 1.80
C ASP A 59 15.28 -17.01 0.97
N PRO A 60 16.53 -17.02 0.46
CA PRO A 60 17.03 -18.17 -0.33
C PRO A 60 16.93 -19.50 0.41
N SER A 61 17.02 -19.49 1.73
CA SER A 61 16.89 -20.73 2.53
C SER A 61 15.49 -21.35 2.40
N LEU A 62 14.45 -20.53 2.24
CA LEU A 62 13.10 -21.04 1.98
C LEU A 62 13.01 -21.66 0.60
N VAL A 63 13.60 -21.03 -0.40
CA VAL A 63 13.61 -21.56 -1.78
C VAL A 63 14.30 -22.93 -1.80
N LYS A 64 15.45 -23.05 -1.16
CA LYS A 64 16.18 -24.30 -1.07
C LYS A 64 15.38 -25.39 -0.36
N PHE A 65 14.77 -25.05 0.77
CA PHE A 65 13.93 -25.99 1.53
C PHE A 65 12.78 -26.52 0.68
N VAL A 66 12.07 -25.63 0.00
CA VAL A 66 10.92 -25.99 -0.83
C VAL A 66 11.38 -26.85 -2.02
N TYR A 67 12.47 -26.47 -2.65
CA TYR A 67 13.02 -27.25 -3.76
C TYR A 67 13.40 -28.67 -3.31
N ASP A 68 14.18 -28.79 -2.23
CA ASP A 68 14.70 -30.07 -1.78
C ASP A 68 13.58 -31.01 -1.31
N ASN A 69 12.53 -30.49 -0.70
CA ASN A 69 11.48 -31.29 -0.07
C ASN A 69 10.24 -31.49 -0.96
N PHE A 70 9.99 -30.60 -1.92
CA PHE A 70 8.74 -30.62 -2.69
C PHE A 70 8.95 -30.52 -4.20
N MET A 71 9.81 -29.62 -4.66
CA MET A 71 9.92 -29.32 -6.09
C MET A 71 10.84 -30.26 -6.86
N ASN A 72 11.78 -30.91 -6.17
CA ASN A 72 12.61 -31.95 -6.77
C ASN A 72 11.83 -33.27 -6.83
N SER A 73 10.80 -33.29 -7.64
CA SER A 73 9.85 -34.39 -7.76
C SER A 73 9.23 -34.38 -9.15
N ASP A 74 8.84 -35.56 -9.64
CA ASP A 74 8.08 -35.71 -10.89
C ASP A 74 6.55 -35.61 -10.63
N ASP A 75 6.14 -35.64 -9.37
CA ASP A 75 4.73 -35.59 -9.01
C ASP A 75 4.25 -34.14 -8.90
N LEU A 76 3.33 -33.74 -9.79
CA LEU A 76 2.79 -32.39 -9.84
C LEU A 76 2.06 -32.01 -8.53
N ASN A 77 1.45 -32.97 -7.85
CA ASN A 77 0.78 -32.70 -6.57
C ASN A 77 1.80 -32.32 -5.49
N THR A 78 2.96 -32.95 -5.47
CA THR A 78 4.04 -32.63 -4.55
C THR A 78 4.61 -31.25 -4.86
N ILE A 79 4.84 -30.95 -6.13
CA ILE A 79 5.30 -29.62 -6.57
C ILE A 79 4.30 -28.54 -6.17
N ALA A 80 2.99 -28.79 -6.33
CA ALA A 80 1.94 -27.86 -5.95
C ALA A 80 1.95 -27.55 -4.44
N LYS A 81 2.27 -28.54 -3.60
CA LYS A 81 2.42 -28.30 -2.16
C LYS A 81 3.57 -27.33 -1.87
N GLY A 82 4.67 -27.45 -2.61
CA GLY A 82 5.78 -26.50 -2.50
C GLY A 82 5.40 -25.10 -2.92
N GLN A 83 4.67 -24.97 -4.03
CA GLN A 83 4.17 -23.68 -4.50
C GLN A 83 3.24 -23.02 -3.46
N LYS A 84 2.42 -23.83 -2.80
CA LYS A 84 1.50 -23.32 -1.76
C LYS A 84 2.28 -22.73 -0.59
N ILE A 85 3.42 -23.27 -0.23
CA ILE A 85 4.27 -22.72 0.83
C ILE A 85 4.67 -21.27 0.48
N PHE A 86 5.09 -21.01 -0.75
CA PHE A 86 5.40 -19.66 -1.20
C PHE A 86 4.18 -18.74 -1.17
N SER A 87 3.06 -19.21 -1.71
CA SER A 87 1.82 -18.42 -1.77
C SER A 87 1.34 -18.03 -0.37
N ASP A 88 1.33 -18.99 0.56
CA ASP A 88 0.90 -18.75 1.94
C ASP A 88 1.82 -17.74 2.64
N ASN A 89 3.14 -17.86 2.45
CA ASN A 89 4.09 -16.94 3.06
C ASN A 89 4.00 -15.54 2.48
N ILE A 90 3.80 -15.42 1.16
CA ILE A 90 3.60 -14.11 0.51
C ILE A 90 2.32 -13.46 1.02
N MET A 91 1.25 -14.24 1.16
CA MET A 91 -0.03 -13.74 1.67
C MET A 91 0.10 -13.26 3.12
N GLU A 92 0.76 -14.03 3.98
CA GLU A 92 1.02 -13.65 5.38
C GLU A 92 1.81 -12.34 5.47
N ALA A 93 2.89 -12.23 4.70
CA ALA A 93 3.73 -11.04 4.68
C ALA A 93 2.97 -9.83 4.14
N SER A 94 2.15 -10.03 3.10
CA SER A 94 1.34 -8.97 2.50
C SER A 94 0.29 -8.46 3.49
N ASN A 95 -0.40 -9.35 4.20
CA ASN A 95 -1.39 -8.98 5.18
C ASN A 95 -0.76 -8.25 6.38
N ASP A 96 0.42 -8.68 6.81
CA ASP A 96 1.18 -8.00 7.86
C ASP A 96 1.55 -6.58 7.42
N ALA A 97 2.02 -6.42 6.18
CA ALA A 97 2.38 -5.12 5.62
C ALA A 97 1.16 -4.19 5.53
N ILE A 98 0.02 -4.70 5.08
CA ILE A 98 -1.23 -3.92 4.97
C ILE A 98 -1.66 -3.42 6.35
N GLY A 99 -1.61 -4.27 7.37
CA GLY A 99 -1.92 -3.85 8.74
C GLY A 99 -0.98 -2.76 9.25
N LYS A 100 0.30 -2.89 8.98
CA LYS A 100 1.32 -1.91 9.39
C LYS A 100 1.19 -0.60 8.64
N VAL A 101 0.84 -0.62 7.35
CA VAL A 101 0.68 0.62 6.57
C VAL A 101 -0.49 1.45 7.08
N GLN A 102 -1.56 0.81 7.53
CA GLN A 102 -2.69 1.52 8.13
C GLN A 102 -2.29 2.28 9.40
N ILE A 103 -1.48 1.64 10.25
CA ILE A 103 -0.96 2.27 11.46
C ILE A 103 -0.05 3.45 11.09
N GLU A 104 0.82 3.27 10.12
CA GLU A 104 1.75 4.31 9.68
C GLU A 104 1.03 5.49 9.05
N MET A 105 -0.06 5.25 8.31
CA MET A 105 -0.90 6.31 7.76
C MET A 105 -1.49 7.18 8.87
N VAL A 106 -2.00 6.57 9.93
CA VAL A 106 -2.54 7.31 11.08
C VAL A 106 -1.45 8.16 11.74
N LYS A 107 -0.25 7.61 11.92
CA LYS A 107 0.88 8.35 12.49
C LYS A 107 1.25 9.56 11.63
N LYS A 108 1.32 9.38 10.32
CA LYS A 108 1.63 10.47 9.37
C LYS A 108 0.57 11.56 9.40
N MET A 109 -0.69 11.19 9.52
CA MET A 109 -1.78 12.13 9.66
C MET A 109 -1.62 12.98 10.93
N GLN A 110 -1.25 12.36 12.04
CA GLN A 110 -1.03 13.06 13.31
C GLN A 110 0.19 13.99 13.25
N GLU A 111 1.27 13.55 12.59
CA GLU A 111 2.49 14.36 12.44
C GLU A 111 2.26 15.60 11.59
N ASN A 112 1.40 15.53 10.57
CA ASN A 112 1.17 16.62 9.60
C ASN A 112 0.01 17.53 9.96
N GLY A 113 -0.27 17.75 11.25
CA GLY A 113 -1.29 18.68 11.72
C GLY A 113 -2.55 18.02 12.25
N GLY A 114 -2.55 16.71 12.34
CA GLY A 114 -3.62 15.95 12.96
C GLY A 114 -4.79 15.66 12.02
N ILE A 115 -5.72 14.88 12.58
CA ILE A 115 -6.91 14.40 11.85
C ILE A 115 -7.79 15.56 11.38
N GLY A 116 -7.85 16.65 12.17
CA GLY A 116 -8.67 17.82 11.85
C GLY A 116 -8.27 18.51 10.56
N GLU A 117 -6.96 18.70 10.34
CA GLU A 117 -6.46 19.31 9.11
C GLU A 117 -6.73 18.43 7.90
N LEU A 118 -6.55 17.13 8.06
CA LEU A 118 -6.82 16.18 6.98
C LEU A 118 -8.31 16.14 6.63
N MET A 119 -9.17 16.18 7.64
CA MET A 119 -10.62 16.25 7.42
C MET A 119 -11.02 17.55 6.72
N ASN A 120 -10.37 18.66 7.02
CA ASN A 120 -10.59 19.91 6.29
C ASN A 120 -10.16 19.81 4.83
N MET A 121 -9.06 19.10 4.56
CA MET A 121 -8.62 18.83 3.20
C MET A 121 -9.65 17.98 2.45
N PHE A 122 -10.21 16.95 3.08
CA PHE A 122 -11.26 16.14 2.49
C PHE A 122 -12.55 16.92 2.26
N LYS A 123 -12.93 17.80 3.18
CA LYS A 123 -14.09 18.68 3.00
C LYS A 123 -13.89 19.60 1.80
N GLY A 124 -12.68 20.12 1.60
CA GLY A 124 -12.35 20.92 0.42
C GLY A 124 -12.50 20.15 -0.88
N MET A 125 -12.28 18.83 -0.85
CA MET A 125 -12.44 17.97 -2.04
C MET A 125 -13.91 17.63 -2.32
N GLN A 126 -14.76 17.61 -1.30
CA GLN A 126 -16.17 17.27 -1.43
C GLN A 126 -17.05 18.45 -1.80
N SER A 127 -16.59 19.65 -1.57
CA SER A 127 -17.32 20.86 -1.88
C SER A 127 -16.83 21.48 -3.19
#